data_cf7c08048f4be1ca0042384e68dbc36f
#
_entry.id   cf7c08048f4be1ca0042384e68dbc36f
#
_cell.length_a   1.000
_cell.length_b   1.000
_cell.length_c   1.000
_cell.angle_alpha   90.00
_cell.angle_beta   90.00
_cell.angle_gamma   90.00
#
_symmetry.space_group_name_H-M   'P 1'
#
loop_
_entity.id
_entity.type
_entity.pdbx_description
1 polymer ?
#
loop_
_entity_poly.entity_id
_entity_poly.type
_entity_poly.pdbx_seq_one_letter_code
_entity_poly.pdbx_strand_id
1 'polypeptide(L)'
;WVFITDKPIIENKCIISGFLKNLCQKWVSHGKGVVSSFKLYKENFIILFAEDGISGCSIDSSSALLRESLNQLKIDIQPNSKIGIFIGENIEFKDRSTLIKLISNKELSAENKMVNTTVKNKEEFDKNWILDINKSWLINFIK
;
A
#
# COMPACT_ATOMS: atom_id res chain seq x y z
N TRP A 1 6.61 0.87 3.93
CA TRP A 1 5.74 1.91 3.37
C TRP A 1 4.87 1.32 2.28
N VAL A 2 3.61 1.70 2.27
CA VAL A 2 2.62 1.23 1.30
C VAL A 2 2.18 2.39 0.42
N PHE A 3 2.25 2.18 -0.89
CA PHE A 3 1.77 3.13 -1.88
C PHE A 3 0.65 2.48 -2.70
N ILE A 4 -0.44 3.21 -2.88
CA ILE A 4 -1.59 2.78 -3.67
C ILE A 4 -1.62 3.63 -4.94
N THR A 5 -1.61 2.99 -6.10
CA THR A 5 -1.67 3.69 -7.39
C THR A 5 -3.10 3.92 -7.84
N ASP A 6 -3.36 5.01 -8.56
CA ASP A 6 -4.67 5.35 -9.13
C ASP A 6 -5.04 4.45 -10.32
N LYS A 7 -4.03 3.91 -11.00
CA LYS A 7 -4.17 3.00 -12.15
C LYS A 7 -3.44 1.69 -11.90
N PRO A 8 -3.87 0.60 -12.57
CA PRO A 8 -3.18 -0.68 -12.50
C PRO A 8 -1.72 -0.57 -12.95
N ILE A 9 -0.82 -1.21 -12.21
CA ILE A 9 0.62 -1.22 -12.49
C ILE A 9 1.04 -2.40 -13.38
N ILE A 10 0.12 -3.31 -13.71
CA ILE A 10 0.45 -4.60 -14.34
C ILE A 10 1.10 -4.44 -15.71
N GLU A 11 0.62 -3.51 -16.52
CA GLU A 11 1.17 -3.25 -17.87
C GLU A 11 2.61 -2.71 -17.81
N ASN A 12 2.96 -2.01 -16.74
CA ASN A 12 4.27 -1.41 -16.50
C ASN A 12 5.11 -2.15 -15.47
N LYS A 13 4.71 -3.36 -15.10
CA LYS A 13 5.31 -4.12 -13.99
C LYS A 13 6.83 -4.28 -14.14
N CYS A 14 7.32 -4.57 -15.33
CA CYS A 14 8.76 -4.74 -15.59
C CYS A 14 9.52 -3.43 -15.38
N ILE A 15 8.99 -2.31 -15.87
CA ILE A 15 9.60 -0.98 -15.73
C ILE A 15 9.62 -0.56 -14.28
N ILE A 16 8.50 -0.70 -13.58
CA ILE A 16 8.37 -0.36 -12.17
C ILE A 16 9.29 -1.23 -11.31
N SER A 17 9.35 -2.52 -11.56
CA SER A 17 10.25 -3.44 -10.84
C SER A 17 11.72 -3.09 -11.08
N GLY A 18 12.11 -2.74 -12.29
CA GLY A 18 13.46 -2.31 -12.63
C GLY A 18 13.84 -1.02 -11.88
N PHE A 19 12.93 -0.05 -11.86
CA PHE A 19 13.11 1.19 -11.11
C PHE A 19 13.24 0.91 -9.59
N LEU A 20 12.36 0.11 -9.00
CA LEU A 20 12.38 -0.21 -7.57
C LEU A 20 13.64 -0.98 -7.16
N LYS A 21 14.14 -1.90 -8.01
CA LYS A 21 15.43 -2.56 -7.79
C LYS A 21 16.56 -1.55 -7.70
N ASN A 22 16.63 -0.62 -8.67
CA ASN A 22 17.65 0.42 -8.68
C ASN A 22 17.53 1.36 -7.47
N LEU A 23 16.31 1.75 -7.09
CA LEU A 23 16.04 2.55 -5.89
C LEU A 23 16.54 1.83 -4.65
N CYS A 24 16.20 0.58 -4.42
CA CYS A 24 16.66 -0.20 -3.27
C CYS A 24 18.19 -0.36 -3.23
N GLN A 25 18.84 -0.58 -4.38
CA GLN A 25 20.30 -0.71 -4.46
C GLN A 25 21.04 0.58 -4.14
N LYS A 26 20.47 1.73 -4.47
CA LYS A 26 21.06 3.05 -4.31
C LYS A 26 20.58 3.80 -3.07
N TRP A 27 19.65 3.23 -2.32
CA TRP A 27 19.06 3.89 -1.16
C TRP A 27 20.10 4.05 -0.06
N VAL A 28 20.28 5.28 0.39
CA VAL A 28 21.26 5.68 1.42
C VAL A 28 20.54 6.48 2.51
N SER A 29 20.88 6.20 3.76
CA SER A 29 20.46 6.97 4.93
C SER A 29 21.67 7.23 5.81
N HIS A 30 21.89 8.50 6.20
CA HIS A 30 23.04 8.92 6.99
C HIS A 30 24.39 8.47 6.39
N GLY A 31 24.53 8.47 5.07
CA GLY A 31 25.75 8.06 4.37
C GLY A 31 26.01 6.56 4.30
N LYS A 32 25.07 5.73 4.78
CA LYS A 32 25.16 4.27 4.72
C LYS A 32 24.08 3.70 3.78
N GLY A 33 24.43 2.65 3.07
CA GLY A 33 23.46 1.90 2.26
C GLY A 33 22.36 1.28 3.12
N VAL A 34 21.13 1.39 2.67
CA VAL A 34 19.95 0.84 3.35
C VAL A 34 19.66 -0.57 2.84
N VAL A 35 19.55 -1.53 3.76
CA VAL A 35 19.05 -2.87 3.42
C VAL A 35 17.55 -2.75 3.20
N SER A 36 17.11 -2.92 1.95
CA SER A 36 15.73 -2.70 1.53
C SER A 36 15.28 -3.69 0.47
N SER A 37 13.99 -3.84 0.36
CA SER A 37 13.33 -4.67 -0.65
C SER A 37 11.96 -4.09 -0.98
N PHE A 38 11.31 -4.63 -2.01
CA PHE A 38 9.98 -4.21 -2.40
C PHE A 38 9.10 -5.40 -2.77
N LYS A 39 7.80 -5.17 -2.75
CA LYS A 39 6.79 -6.10 -3.27
C LYS A 39 5.74 -5.33 -4.06
N LEU A 40 5.37 -5.86 -5.22
CA LEU A 40 4.19 -5.44 -5.95
C LEU A 40 3.05 -6.40 -5.59
N TYR A 41 1.92 -5.86 -5.16
CA TYR A 41 0.78 -6.68 -4.73
C TYR A 41 -0.48 -6.27 -5.49
N LYS A 42 -1.13 -7.27 -6.10
CA LYS A 42 -2.28 -7.07 -6.96
C LYS A 42 -2.00 -6.00 -8.03
N GLU A 43 -2.98 -5.21 -8.39
CA GLU A 43 -2.87 -4.25 -9.49
C GLU A 43 -2.42 -2.85 -9.06
N ASN A 44 -2.53 -2.53 -7.76
CA ASN A 44 -2.40 -1.14 -7.31
C ASN A 44 -1.46 -0.92 -6.12
N PHE A 45 -0.79 -1.95 -5.59
CA PHE A 45 0.04 -1.76 -4.39
C PHE A 45 1.52 -1.90 -4.69
N ILE A 46 2.27 -0.91 -4.24
CA ILE A 46 3.74 -0.93 -4.15
C ILE A 46 4.11 -0.86 -2.69
N ILE A 47 4.84 -1.86 -2.20
CA ILE A 47 5.28 -1.94 -0.81
C ILE A 47 6.80 -1.88 -0.77
N LEU A 48 7.35 -0.95 0.02
CA LEU A 48 8.77 -0.84 0.31
C LEU A 48 9.04 -1.32 1.73
N PHE A 49 10.01 -2.19 1.87
CA PHE A 49 10.56 -2.64 3.13
C PHE A 49 11.98 -2.11 3.30
N ALA A 50 12.31 -1.67 4.50
CA ALA A 50 13.66 -1.25 4.83
C ALA A 50 13.99 -1.64 6.27
N GLU A 51 15.28 -1.72 6.59
CA GLU A 51 15.76 -1.88 7.95
C GLU A 51 15.36 -0.70 8.84
N ASP A 52 15.44 -0.89 10.16
CA ASP A 52 15.13 0.14 11.13
C ASP A 52 16.15 1.31 11.08
N GLY A 53 15.73 2.46 11.59
CA GLY A 53 16.61 3.64 11.73
C GLY A 53 16.78 4.48 10.47
N ILE A 54 15.89 4.32 9.48
CA ILE A 54 15.88 5.16 8.28
C ILE A 54 15.40 6.58 8.64
N SER A 55 16.14 7.59 8.20
CA SER A 55 15.76 8.98 8.43
C SER A 55 14.51 9.38 7.63
N GLY A 56 13.69 10.29 8.19
CA GLY A 56 12.55 10.86 7.49
C GLY A 56 12.93 11.47 6.14
N CYS A 57 14.03 12.23 6.07
CA CYS A 57 14.51 12.79 4.81
C CYS A 57 14.87 11.74 3.77
N SER A 58 15.40 10.60 4.20
CA SER A 58 15.74 9.50 3.28
C SER A 58 14.51 8.84 2.69
N ILE A 59 13.46 8.60 3.50
CA ILE A 59 12.21 8.04 2.99
C ILE A 59 11.45 9.05 2.13
N ASP A 60 11.46 10.33 2.48
CA ASP A 60 10.83 11.38 1.68
C ASP A 60 11.48 11.49 0.30
N SER A 61 12.80 11.45 0.23
CA SER A 61 13.55 11.46 -1.04
C SER A 61 13.23 10.23 -1.89
N SER A 62 13.19 9.04 -1.29
CA SER A 62 12.86 7.80 -2.00
C SER A 62 11.41 7.80 -2.49
N SER A 63 10.48 8.33 -1.70
CA SER A 63 9.07 8.47 -2.08
C SER A 63 8.90 9.49 -3.22
N ALA A 64 9.66 10.58 -3.21
CA ALA A 64 9.64 11.56 -4.31
C ALA A 64 10.14 10.95 -5.62
N LEU A 65 11.24 10.19 -5.58
CA LEU A 65 11.76 9.49 -6.76
C LEU A 65 10.76 8.46 -7.30
N LEU A 66 10.08 7.73 -6.42
CA LEU A 66 9.03 6.79 -6.82
C LEU A 66 7.88 7.51 -7.52
N ARG A 67 7.39 8.63 -6.95
CA ARG A 67 6.33 9.45 -7.58
C ARG A 67 6.74 9.95 -8.94
N GLU A 68 7.94 10.48 -9.08
CA GLU A 68 8.45 10.98 -10.36
C GLU A 68 8.48 9.87 -11.43
N SER A 69 8.99 8.69 -11.09
CA SER A 69 9.01 7.55 -11.99
C SER A 69 7.63 7.08 -12.41
N LEU A 70 6.67 7.03 -11.48
CA LEU A 70 5.30 6.67 -11.78
C LEU A 70 4.61 7.72 -12.65
N ASN A 71 4.85 9.01 -12.40
CA ASN A 71 4.29 10.11 -13.19
C ASN A 71 4.74 10.05 -14.67
N GLN A 72 5.98 9.61 -14.94
CA GLN A 72 6.44 9.37 -16.32
C GLN A 72 5.58 8.30 -17.03
N LEU A 73 5.01 7.37 -16.28
CA LEU A 73 4.07 6.35 -16.78
C LEU A 73 2.61 6.80 -16.71
N LYS A 74 2.34 8.06 -16.34
CA LYS A 74 1.00 8.62 -16.09
C LYS A 74 0.21 7.86 -15.02
N ILE A 75 0.92 7.41 -13.99
CA ILE A 75 0.38 6.74 -12.81
C ILE A 75 0.62 7.65 -11.61
N ASP A 76 -0.43 7.93 -10.83
CA ASP A 76 -0.35 8.72 -9.62
C ASP A 76 -0.51 7.84 -8.37
N ILE A 77 0.06 8.29 -7.26
CA ILE A 77 -0.15 7.66 -5.95
C ILE A 77 -1.38 8.28 -5.31
N GLN A 78 -2.34 7.44 -4.94
CA GLN A 78 -3.56 7.87 -4.26
C GLN A 78 -3.26 8.35 -2.83
N PRO A 79 -4.13 9.22 -2.27
CA PRO A 79 -4.07 9.58 -0.85
C PRO A 79 -4.18 8.35 0.06
N ASN A 80 -3.47 8.37 1.19
CA ASN A 80 -3.49 7.29 2.19
C ASN A 80 -4.87 7.10 2.87
N SER A 81 -5.83 7.97 2.59
CA SER A 81 -7.21 7.85 3.06
C SER A 81 -8.04 6.79 2.33
N LYS A 82 -7.54 6.28 1.19
CA LYS A 82 -8.22 5.21 0.45
C LYS A 82 -7.93 3.85 1.08
N ILE A 83 -8.99 3.06 1.21
CA ILE A 83 -8.97 1.74 1.84
C ILE A 83 -9.39 0.71 0.80
N GLY A 84 -8.58 -0.32 0.62
CA GLY A 84 -8.87 -1.43 -0.30
C GLY A 84 -9.80 -2.46 0.35
N ILE A 85 -10.94 -2.70 -0.25
CA ILE A 85 -11.92 -3.72 0.16
C ILE A 85 -12.03 -4.77 -0.94
N PHE A 86 -12.03 -6.04 -0.55
CA PHE A 86 -12.25 -7.13 -1.49
C PHE A 86 -13.73 -7.27 -1.84
N ILE A 87 -14.03 -7.16 -3.12
CA ILE A 87 -15.31 -7.47 -3.71
C ILE A 87 -15.08 -8.66 -4.65
N GLY A 88 -15.38 -9.86 -4.16
CA GLY A 88 -14.91 -11.09 -4.80
C GLY A 88 -13.38 -11.17 -4.78
N GLU A 89 -12.75 -11.34 -5.94
CA GLU A 89 -11.28 -11.38 -6.07
C GLU A 89 -10.64 -10.01 -6.35
N ASN A 90 -11.45 -9.00 -6.65
CA ASN A 90 -11.01 -7.65 -6.96
C ASN A 90 -10.92 -6.79 -5.71
N ILE A 91 -10.05 -5.78 -5.77
CA ILE A 91 -9.95 -4.78 -4.71
C ILE A 91 -10.53 -3.47 -5.22
N GLU A 92 -11.53 -2.96 -4.52
CA GLU A 92 -12.08 -1.62 -4.73
C GLU A 92 -11.59 -0.66 -3.66
N PHE A 93 -11.24 0.55 -4.07
CA PHE A 93 -10.76 1.58 -3.15
C PHE A 93 -11.88 2.53 -2.77
N LYS A 94 -12.17 2.62 -1.49
CA LYS A 94 -13.22 3.47 -0.92
C LYS A 94 -12.63 4.36 0.17
N ASP A 95 -13.23 5.51 0.37
CA ASP A 95 -12.96 6.32 1.55
C ASP A 95 -13.72 5.79 2.77
N ARG A 96 -13.32 6.27 3.96
CA ARG A 96 -13.90 5.85 5.23
C ARG A 96 -15.41 6.06 5.29
N SER A 97 -15.91 7.20 4.82
CA SER A 97 -17.33 7.53 4.90
C SER A 97 -18.18 6.60 4.04
N THR A 98 -17.70 6.27 2.86
CA THR A 98 -18.35 5.30 1.96
C THR A 98 -18.39 3.91 2.58
N LEU A 99 -17.29 3.44 3.19
CA LEU A 99 -17.26 2.13 3.86
C LEU A 99 -18.26 2.04 5.01
N ILE A 100 -18.36 3.07 5.85
CA ILE A 100 -19.35 3.12 6.94
C ILE A 100 -20.78 3.04 6.39
N LYS A 101 -21.08 3.72 5.29
CA LYS A 101 -22.40 3.65 4.63
C LYS A 101 -22.69 2.24 4.11
N LEU A 102 -21.73 1.60 3.43
CA LEU A 102 -21.88 0.25 2.90
C LEU A 102 -22.15 -0.78 4.02
N ILE A 103 -21.47 -0.64 5.16
CA ILE A 103 -21.71 -1.45 6.35
C ILE A 103 -23.10 -1.19 6.92
N SER A 104 -23.50 0.08 7.05
CA SER A 104 -24.80 0.46 7.60
C SER A 104 -25.96 -0.06 6.73
N ASN A 105 -25.76 -0.10 5.42
CA ASN A 105 -26.72 -0.62 4.44
C ASN A 105 -26.69 -2.16 4.31
N LYS A 106 -25.81 -2.84 5.07
CA LYS A 106 -25.58 -4.30 5.00
C LYS A 106 -25.05 -4.80 3.65
N GLU A 107 -24.43 -3.91 2.88
CA GLU A 107 -23.73 -4.25 1.63
C GLU A 107 -22.34 -4.85 1.90
N LEU A 108 -21.76 -4.53 3.06
CA LEU A 108 -20.54 -5.15 3.60
C LEU A 108 -20.84 -5.75 4.98
N SER A 109 -20.28 -6.92 5.23
CA SER A 109 -20.42 -7.67 6.48
C SER A 109 -19.10 -7.80 7.22
N ALA A 110 -19.14 -8.35 8.43
CA ALA A 110 -17.98 -8.67 9.26
C ALA A 110 -16.96 -9.59 8.58
N GLU A 111 -17.42 -10.42 7.64
CA GLU A 111 -16.62 -11.43 6.95
C GLU A 111 -15.95 -10.92 5.66
N ASN A 112 -16.34 -9.74 5.18
CA ASN A 112 -15.66 -9.12 4.05
C ASN A 112 -14.21 -8.82 4.41
N LYS A 113 -13.31 -8.96 3.43
CA LYS A 113 -11.87 -8.75 3.60
C LYS A 113 -11.46 -7.36 3.18
N MET A 114 -10.47 -6.83 3.88
CA MET A 114 -9.84 -5.55 3.56
C MET A 114 -8.32 -5.65 3.56
N VAL A 115 -7.68 -4.74 2.85
CA VAL A 115 -6.23 -4.58 2.89
C VAL A 115 -5.86 -3.72 4.10
N ASN A 116 -4.98 -4.23 4.93
CA ASN A 116 -4.49 -3.52 6.10
C ASN A 116 -3.21 -2.73 5.79
N THR A 117 -3.36 -1.49 5.39
CA THR A 117 -2.23 -0.61 5.11
C THR A 117 -1.55 -0.03 6.36
N THR A 118 -2.02 -0.39 7.57
CA THR A 118 -1.46 0.07 8.84
C THR A 118 -0.38 -0.84 9.40
N VAL A 119 -0.01 -1.90 8.69
CA VAL A 119 1.10 -2.79 9.06
C VAL A 119 2.40 -2.00 9.19
N LYS A 120 3.17 -2.27 10.24
CA LYS A 120 4.34 -1.47 10.63
C LYS A 120 5.66 -2.09 10.21
N ASN A 121 5.69 -3.39 9.98
CA ASN A 121 6.88 -4.15 9.64
C ASN A 121 6.54 -5.36 8.78
N LYS A 122 7.57 -6.06 8.32
CA LYS A 122 7.43 -7.22 7.43
C LYS A 122 6.68 -8.38 8.10
N GLU A 123 6.87 -8.61 9.38
CA GLU A 123 6.17 -9.68 10.11
C GLU A 123 4.67 -9.41 10.18
N GLU A 124 4.28 -8.17 10.50
CA GLU A 124 2.86 -7.78 10.47
C GLU A 124 2.29 -7.85 9.05
N PHE A 125 3.06 -7.45 8.04
CA PHE A 125 2.66 -7.59 6.65
C PHE A 125 2.37 -9.05 6.29
N ASP A 126 3.27 -9.96 6.64
CA ASP A 126 3.11 -11.38 6.32
C ASP A 126 1.90 -12.02 7.02
N LYS A 127 1.55 -11.55 8.24
CA LYS A 127 0.45 -12.10 9.04
C LYS A 127 -0.88 -11.38 8.88
N ASN A 128 -0.86 -10.06 8.71
CA ASN A 128 -2.03 -9.18 8.87
C ASN A 128 -2.28 -8.26 7.68
N TRP A 129 -1.68 -8.50 6.52
CA TRP A 129 -1.88 -7.70 5.32
C TRP A 129 -3.34 -7.70 4.85
N ILE A 130 -4.00 -8.85 4.98
CA ILE A 130 -5.43 -8.99 4.69
C ILE A 130 -6.14 -9.35 5.98
N LEU A 131 -7.13 -8.56 6.35
CA LEU A 131 -7.97 -8.76 7.52
C LEU A 131 -9.44 -8.90 7.13
N ASP A 132 -10.17 -9.70 7.87
CA ASP A 132 -11.62 -9.61 7.90
C ASP A 132 -12.04 -8.29 8.57
N ILE A 133 -13.14 -7.69 8.16
CA ILE A 133 -13.64 -6.42 8.74
C ILE A 133 -13.82 -6.55 10.25
N ASN A 134 -14.22 -7.72 10.77
CA ASN A 134 -14.38 -7.96 12.21
C ASN A 134 -13.08 -7.85 13.01
N LYS A 135 -11.92 -7.94 12.38
CA LYS A 135 -10.59 -7.78 13.00
C LYS A 135 -9.99 -6.39 12.76
N SER A 136 -10.75 -5.50 12.16
CA SER A 136 -10.33 -4.15 11.82
C SER A 136 -11.09 -3.11 12.64
N TRP A 137 -10.69 -1.85 12.51
CA TRP A 137 -11.39 -0.72 13.13
C TRP A 137 -12.84 -0.56 12.63
N LEU A 138 -13.18 -1.13 11.48
CA LEU A 138 -14.53 -1.09 10.90
C LEU A 138 -15.56 -1.89 11.71
N ILE A 139 -15.11 -2.83 12.58
CA ILE A 139 -16.01 -3.60 13.44
C ILE A 139 -16.94 -2.72 14.29
N ASN A 140 -16.45 -1.53 14.67
CA ASN A 140 -17.22 -0.60 15.50
C ASN A 140 -18.47 -0.03 14.79
N PHE A 141 -18.60 -0.23 13.49
CA PHE A 141 -19.73 0.23 12.68
C PHE A 141 -20.67 -0.90 12.27
N ILE A 142 -20.34 -2.14 12.58
CA ILE A 142 -21.21 -3.29 12.38
C ILE A 142 -22.14 -3.39 13.58
N LYS A 143 -23.44 -3.32 13.32
CA LYS A 143 -24.51 -3.48 14.34
C LYS A 143 -25.13 -4.85 14.22
#